data_b6ab061da3b23292adca64ab6cac3230
#
_entry.id   b6ab061da3b23292adca64ab6cac3230
#
_cell.length_a   1.000
_cell.length_b   1.000
_cell.length_c   1.000
_cell.angle_alpha   90.00
_cell.angle_beta   90.00
_cell.angle_gamma   90.00
#
_symmetry.space_group_name_H-M   'P 1'
#
loop_
_entity.id
_entity.type
_entity.pdbx_description
1 polymer ?
#
loop_
_entity_poly.entity_id
_entity_poly.type
_entity_poly.pdbx_seq_one_letter_code
_entity_poly.pdbx_strand_id
1 'polypeptide(L)'
;NKKKQNAIKLLKDVENPGVFPKQADITIYEFFDYNCGYCKSVVKTILDILSEDKKINFVFVEFPILSQQSYFAAKAALASKNQDLYNKFHLSLMTIKGRVNEEKVFSTAKEIGLDIDQLKIDMNNPEIEQQLAKNREIAKLLNLNGTPAFIIGDIIYPGALNLNKLKEIIKQFRES
;
A
#
# COMPACT_ATOMS: atom_id res chain seq x y z
N ASN A 1 21.37 12.81 0.36
CA ASN A 1 21.01 12.95 1.77
C ASN A 1 20.97 11.58 2.45
N LYS A 2 21.93 11.36 3.39
CA LYS A 2 22.13 10.08 4.10
C LYS A 2 20.86 9.56 4.80
N LYS A 3 20.08 10.48 5.39
CA LYS A 3 18.82 10.14 6.06
C LYS A 3 17.80 9.51 5.12
N LYS A 4 17.62 10.09 3.93
CA LYS A 4 16.72 9.57 2.89
C LYS A 4 17.18 8.20 2.39
N GLN A 5 18.47 8.04 2.14
CA GLN A 5 19.03 6.76 1.70
C GLN A 5 18.84 5.66 2.74
N ASN A 6 19.03 5.97 4.02
CA ASN A 6 18.76 5.03 5.12
C ASN A 6 17.28 4.64 5.17
N ALA A 7 16.38 5.60 5.00
CA ALA A 7 14.94 5.34 5.01
C ALA A 7 14.52 4.44 3.85
N ILE A 8 15.05 4.68 2.64
CA ILE A 8 14.79 3.85 1.48
C ILE A 8 15.35 2.43 1.68
N LYS A 9 16.53 2.30 2.28
CA LYS A 9 17.07 1.00 2.64
C LYS A 9 16.15 0.26 3.62
N LEU A 10 15.71 0.94 4.69
CA LEU A 10 14.77 0.35 5.64
C LEU A 10 13.46 -0.09 4.94
N LEU A 11 12.96 0.71 4.00
CA LEU A 11 11.76 0.36 3.24
C LEU A 11 11.95 -0.92 2.42
N LYS A 12 13.12 -1.08 1.81
CA LYS A 12 13.45 -2.29 1.04
C LYS A 12 13.60 -3.53 1.93
N ASP A 13 14.00 -3.35 3.18
CA ASP A 13 14.20 -4.45 4.14
C ASP A 13 12.89 -4.90 4.82
N VAL A 14 11.80 -4.11 4.72
CA VAL A 14 10.49 -4.48 5.25
C VAL A 14 9.73 -5.34 4.24
N GLU A 15 9.25 -6.49 4.69
CA GLU A 15 8.41 -7.36 3.88
C GLU A 15 6.98 -6.82 3.81
N ASN A 16 6.73 -5.95 2.84
CA ASN A 16 5.40 -5.41 2.56
C ASN A 16 4.69 -6.25 1.49
N PRO A 17 3.35 -6.34 1.54
CA PRO A 17 2.59 -7.03 0.51
C PRO A 17 2.61 -6.26 -0.82
N GLY A 18 2.33 -6.98 -1.91
CA GLY A 18 2.34 -6.36 -3.22
C GLY A 18 2.16 -7.34 -4.37
N VAL A 19 2.54 -6.89 -5.55
CA VAL A 19 2.57 -7.67 -6.78
C VAL A 19 4.02 -7.80 -7.22
N PHE A 20 4.51 -9.04 -7.35
CA PHE A 20 5.93 -9.33 -7.58
C PHE A 20 6.12 -10.26 -8.77
N PRO A 21 6.06 -9.76 -10.03
CA PRO A 21 6.33 -10.58 -11.19
C PRO A 21 7.83 -10.96 -11.25
N LYS A 22 8.11 -12.15 -11.82
CA LYS A 22 9.48 -12.71 -11.82
C LYS A 22 10.51 -11.85 -12.56
N GLN A 23 10.08 -11.09 -13.57
CA GLN A 23 10.96 -10.31 -14.44
C GLN A 23 10.89 -8.81 -14.16
N ALA A 24 10.50 -8.43 -12.96
CA ALA A 24 10.43 -7.02 -12.59
C ALA A 24 11.80 -6.35 -12.64
N ASP A 25 11.83 -5.16 -13.25
CA ASP A 25 13.04 -4.34 -13.37
C ASP A 25 12.91 -3.00 -12.61
N ILE A 26 11.72 -2.71 -12.07
CA ILE A 26 11.44 -1.52 -11.30
C ILE A 26 10.55 -1.87 -10.10
N THR A 27 10.75 -1.19 -8.99
CA THR A 27 9.88 -1.30 -7.81
C THR A 27 9.23 0.05 -7.51
N ILE A 28 7.91 0.03 -7.38
CA ILE A 28 7.09 1.17 -7.00
C ILE A 28 6.49 0.89 -5.63
N TYR A 29 6.72 1.80 -4.68
CA TYR A 29 6.11 1.76 -3.36
C TYR A 29 4.99 2.79 -3.30
N GLU A 30 3.82 2.42 -2.79
CA GLU A 30 2.73 3.34 -2.50
C GLU A 30 2.43 3.35 -1.00
N PHE A 31 2.58 4.51 -0.38
CA PHE A 31 2.08 4.80 0.97
C PHE A 31 0.66 5.29 0.85
N PHE A 32 -0.27 4.62 1.50
CA PHE A 32 -1.71 4.89 1.33
C PHE A 32 -2.50 4.74 2.63
N ASP A 33 -3.74 5.23 2.59
CA ASP A 33 -4.74 5.14 3.66
C ASP A 33 -6.09 4.79 3.04
N TYR A 34 -6.81 3.86 3.62
CA TYR A 34 -8.09 3.38 3.08
C TYR A 34 -9.21 4.44 3.10
N ASN A 35 -9.08 5.50 3.88
CA ASN A 35 -10.01 6.63 3.91
C ASN A 35 -9.53 7.85 3.12
N CYS A 36 -8.45 7.72 2.39
CA CYS A 36 -7.88 8.77 1.56
C CYS A 36 -8.56 8.78 0.18
N GLY A 37 -9.28 9.87 -0.13
CA GLY A 37 -9.96 10.01 -1.42
C GLY A 37 -9.01 9.98 -2.63
N TYR A 38 -7.85 10.60 -2.52
CA TYR A 38 -6.83 10.57 -3.57
C TYR A 38 -6.22 9.18 -3.76
N CYS A 39 -6.06 8.40 -2.68
CA CYS A 39 -5.62 7.00 -2.77
C CYS A 39 -6.65 6.16 -3.53
N LYS A 40 -7.93 6.37 -3.27
CA LYS A 40 -9.02 5.69 -4.00
C LYS A 40 -9.05 6.09 -5.47
N SER A 41 -8.82 7.36 -5.78
CA SER A 41 -8.83 7.87 -7.16
C SER A 41 -7.70 7.30 -8.02
N VAL A 42 -6.58 6.90 -7.43
CA VAL A 42 -5.42 6.38 -8.17
C VAL A 42 -5.48 4.87 -8.41
N VAL A 43 -6.43 4.16 -7.82
CA VAL A 43 -6.55 2.69 -7.95
C VAL A 43 -6.63 2.26 -9.42
N LYS A 44 -7.46 2.94 -10.22
CA LYS A 44 -7.58 2.62 -11.65
C LYS A 44 -6.24 2.78 -12.38
N THR A 45 -5.52 3.84 -12.10
CA THR A 45 -4.18 4.08 -12.68
C THR A 45 -3.22 2.96 -12.34
N ILE A 46 -3.22 2.50 -11.09
CA ILE A 46 -2.36 1.39 -10.63
C ILE A 46 -2.75 0.09 -11.36
N LEU A 47 -4.03 -0.22 -11.45
CA LEU A 47 -4.49 -1.42 -12.15
C LEU A 47 -4.15 -1.37 -13.64
N ASP A 48 -4.32 -0.23 -14.28
CA ASP A 48 -4.01 -0.04 -15.69
C ASP A 48 -2.50 -0.25 -15.94
N ILE A 49 -1.63 0.37 -15.15
CA ILE A 49 -0.18 0.22 -15.33
C ILE A 49 0.28 -1.22 -15.09
N LEU A 50 -0.26 -1.90 -14.08
CA LEU A 50 0.08 -3.29 -13.78
C LEU A 50 -0.46 -4.26 -14.85
N SER A 51 -1.56 -3.90 -15.51
CA SER A 51 -2.09 -4.65 -16.65
C SER A 51 -1.21 -4.50 -17.89
N GLU A 52 -0.73 -3.30 -18.16
CA GLU A 52 0.05 -2.99 -19.36
C GLU A 52 1.53 -3.35 -19.23
N ASP A 53 2.08 -3.32 -18.01
CA ASP A 53 3.51 -3.50 -17.75
C ASP A 53 3.74 -4.61 -16.72
N LYS A 54 4.21 -5.77 -17.18
CA LYS A 54 4.45 -6.95 -16.34
C LYS A 54 5.85 -6.98 -15.70
N LYS A 55 6.60 -5.87 -15.78
CA LYS A 55 7.94 -5.76 -15.21
C LYS A 55 8.02 -4.84 -14.00
N ILE A 56 6.90 -4.61 -13.33
CA ILE A 56 6.80 -3.75 -12.16
C ILE A 56 6.56 -4.59 -10.91
N ASN A 57 7.43 -4.46 -9.90
CA ASN A 57 7.07 -4.77 -8.52
C ASN A 57 6.24 -3.60 -7.99
N PHE A 58 5.03 -3.86 -7.51
CA PHE A 58 4.22 -2.84 -6.88
C PHE A 58 3.97 -3.22 -5.42
N VAL A 59 4.48 -2.39 -4.51
CA VAL A 59 4.49 -2.66 -3.07
C VAL A 59 3.51 -1.74 -2.36
N PHE A 60 2.57 -2.34 -1.64
CA PHE A 60 1.58 -1.62 -0.84
C PHE A 60 2.11 -1.38 0.58
N VAL A 61 2.26 -0.12 0.95
CA VAL A 61 2.77 0.28 2.26
C VAL A 61 1.63 0.90 3.07
N GLU A 62 1.10 0.13 4.00
CA GLU A 62 0.03 0.57 4.90
C GLU A 62 0.50 1.76 5.73
N PHE A 63 -0.16 2.91 5.56
CA PHE A 63 0.17 4.16 6.25
C PHE A 63 -1.09 4.87 6.73
N PRO A 64 -1.79 4.32 7.74
CA PRO A 64 -3.06 4.84 8.24
C PRO A 64 -2.83 6.09 9.10
N ILE A 65 -3.00 7.27 8.51
CA ILE A 65 -2.75 8.57 9.16
C ILE A 65 -4.02 9.38 9.42
N LEU A 66 -5.14 9.02 8.77
CA LEU A 66 -6.33 9.88 8.78
C LEU A 66 -7.25 9.65 9.98
N SER A 67 -7.33 8.42 10.50
CA SER A 67 -8.24 8.09 11.59
C SER A 67 -7.93 6.76 12.26
N GLN A 68 -8.57 6.50 13.40
CA GLN A 68 -8.53 5.17 14.03
C GLN A 68 -9.21 4.11 13.17
N GLN A 69 -10.21 4.48 12.39
CA GLN A 69 -10.86 3.56 11.43
C GLN A 69 -9.93 3.17 10.29
N SER A 70 -9.09 4.09 9.82
CA SER A 70 -8.01 3.79 8.87
C SER A 70 -7.00 2.82 9.45
N TYR A 71 -6.63 2.99 10.72
CA TYR A 71 -5.72 2.10 11.43
C TYR A 71 -6.31 0.69 11.57
N PHE A 72 -7.58 0.61 11.92
CA PHE A 72 -8.32 -0.66 11.99
C PHE A 72 -8.33 -1.39 10.64
N ALA A 73 -8.65 -0.69 9.56
CA ALA A 73 -8.65 -1.24 8.21
C ALA A 73 -7.25 -1.76 7.80
N ALA A 74 -6.21 -1.00 8.12
CA ALA A 74 -4.83 -1.41 7.85
C ALA A 74 -4.45 -2.70 8.61
N LYS A 75 -4.84 -2.81 9.87
CA LYS A 75 -4.62 -4.04 10.66
C LYS A 75 -5.33 -5.25 10.06
N ALA A 76 -6.58 -5.06 9.66
CA ALA A 76 -7.35 -6.13 9.02
C ALA A 76 -6.72 -6.55 7.68
N ALA A 77 -6.31 -5.60 6.86
CA ALA A 77 -5.65 -5.87 5.59
C ALA A 77 -4.37 -6.68 5.80
N LEU A 78 -3.49 -6.25 6.70
CA LEU A 78 -2.25 -6.98 7.00
C LEU A 78 -2.53 -8.39 7.57
N ALA A 79 -3.54 -8.54 8.41
CA ALA A 79 -3.94 -9.84 8.94
C ALA A 79 -4.44 -10.79 7.83
N SER A 80 -5.07 -10.27 6.79
CA SER A 80 -5.57 -11.08 5.67
C SER A 80 -4.47 -11.80 4.88
N LYS A 81 -3.21 -11.41 5.05
CA LYS A 81 -2.05 -12.11 4.47
C LYS A 81 -2.00 -13.57 4.91
N ASN A 82 -2.39 -13.87 6.14
CA ASN A 82 -2.41 -15.25 6.68
C ASN A 82 -3.41 -16.15 5.96
N GLN A 83 -4.38 -15.57 5.25
CA GLN A 83 -5.35 -16.29 4.43
C GLN A 83 -5.11 -16.12 2.93
N ASP A 84 -3.94 -15.59 2.54
CA ASP A 84 -3.52 -15.37 1.15
C ASP A 84 -4.50 -14.49 0.34
N LEU A 85 -5.16 -13.54 1.00
CA LEU A 85 -6.18 -12.68 0.40
C LEU A 85 -5.86 -11.17 0.50
N TYR A 86 -4.61 -10.82 0.82
CA TYR A 86 -4.26 -9.40 0.99
C TYR A 86 -4.61 -8.55 -0.23
N ASN A 87 -4.11 -8.91 -1.41
CA ASN A 87 -4.30 -8.07 -2.61
C ASN A 87 -5.79 -7.89 -2.95
N LYS A 88 -6.56 -8.96 -2.87
CA LYS A 88 -8.01 -8.93 -3.10
C LYS A 88 -8.72 -8.06 -2.05
N PHE A 89 -8.37 -8.21 -0.79
CA PHE A 89 -8.95 -7.42 0.29
C PHE A 89 -8.57 -5.95 0.17
N HIS A 90 -7.30 -5.65 -0.08
CA HIS A 90 -6.80 -4.29 -0.30
C HIS A 90 -7.60 -3.56 -1.40
N LEU A 91 -7.74 -4.19 -2.57
CA LEU A 91 -8.51 -3.61 -3.67
C LEU A 91 -9.98 -3.39 -3.30
N SER A 92 -10.60 -4.35 -2.63
CA SER A 92 -11.98 -4.24 -2.20
C SER A 92 -12.19 -3.11 -1.18
N LEU A 93 -11.27 -2.96 -0.22
CA LEU A 93 -11.30 -1.85 0.74
C LEU A 93 -11.13 -0.49 0.05
N MET A 94 -10.20 -0.40 -0.92
CA MET A 94 -9.95 0.82 -1.67
C MET A 94 -11.12 1.25 -2.57
N THR A 95 -11.97 0.33 -2.95
CA THR A 95 -13.15 0.60 -3.80
C THR A 95 -14.43 0.87 -3.01
N ILE A 96 -14.40 0.80 -1.69
CA ILE A 96 -15.52 1.19 -0.84
C ILE A 96 -15.82 2.68 -1.05
N LYS A 97 -17.08 2.99 -1.38
CA LYS A 97 -17.55 4.37 -1.45
C LYS A 97 -17.83 4.90 -0.05
N GLY A 98 -17.32 6.10 0.22
CA GLY A 98 -17.46 6.73 1.53
C GLY A 98 -16.46 6.20 2.56
N ARG A 99 -16.79 6.40 3.83
CA ARG A 99 -15.91 6.09 4.95
C ARG A 99 -15.79 4.58 5.16
N VAL A 100 -14.55 4.12 5.28
CA VAL A 100 -14.22 2.74 5.68
C VAL A 100 -14.21 2.69 7.21
N ASN A 101 -15.15 1.98 7.79
CA ASN A 101 -15.29 1.74 9.22
C ASN A 101 -15.21 0.24 9.53
N GLU A 102 -15.28 -0.15 10.82
CA GLU A 102 -15.18 -1.56 11.23
C GLU A 102 -16.24 -2.45 10.58
N GLU A 103 -17.49 -1.99 10.50
CA GLU A 103 -18.59 -2.74 9.88
C GLU A 103 -18.29 -3.03 8.41
N LYS A 104 -17.88 -2.02 7.66
CA LYS A 104 -17.52 -2.17 6.23
C LYS A 104 -16.29 -3.04 6.03
N VAL A 105 -15.30 -2.97 6.92
CA VAL A 105 -14.12 -3.84 6.88
C VAL A 105 -14.56 -5.30 6.99
N PHE A 106 -15.38 -5.65 7.96
CA PHE A 106 -15.81 -7.05 8.14
C PHE A 106 -16.79 -7.51 7.08
N SER A 107 -17.72 -6.67 6.63
CA SER A 107 -18.62 -7.03 5.53
C SER A 107 -17.86 -7.28 4.22
N THR A 108 -16.88 -6.45 3.92
CA THR A 108 -16.00 -6.63 2.75
C THR A 108 -15.16 -7.89 2.88
N ALA A 109 -14.60 -8.13 4.07
CA ALA A 109 -13.84 -9.34 4.35
C ALA A 109 -14.66 -10.62 4.09
N LYS A 110 -15.91 -10.63 4.56
CA LYS A 110 -16.84 -11.73 4.34
C LYS A 110 -17.15 -11.94 2.87
N GLU A 111 -17.40 -10.86 2.13
CA GLU A 111 -17.71 -10.92 0.69
C GLU A 111 -16.58 -11.55 -0.12
N ILE A 112 -15.33 -11.30 0.23
CA ILE A 112 -14.17 -11.83 -0.50
C ILE A 112 -13.76 -13.22 -0.04
N GLY A 113 -14.41 -13.80 0.97
CA GLY A 113 -14.17 -15.15 1.42
C GLY A 113 -13.20 -15.32 2.58
N LEU A 114 -12.89 -14.24 3.32
CA LEU A 114 -12.10 -14.34 4.54
C LEU A 114 -12.93 -15.02 5.65
N ASP A 115 -12.25 -15.89 6.39
CA ASP A 115 -12.76 -16.37 7.68
C ASP A 115 -12.66 -15.24 8.69
N ILE A 116 -13.81 -14.74 9.15
CA ILE A 116 -13.87 -13.55 10.01
C ILE A 116 -13.33 -13.84 11.40
N ASP A 117 -13.62 -15.01 11.97
CA ASP A 117 -13.12 -15.37 13.31
C ASP A 117 -11.60 -15.48 13.31
N GLN A 118 -11.03 -16.09 12.28
CA GLN A 118 -9.58 -16.17 12.10
C GLN A 118 -8.97 -14.79 11.85
N LEU A 119 -9.62 -13.95 11.05
CA LEU A 119 -9.18 -12.58 10.81
C LEU A 119 -9.08 -11.79 12.11
N LYS A 120 -10.07 -11.87 12.96
CA LYS A 120 -10.07 -11.19 14.27
C LYS A 120 -8.93 -11.67 15.17
N ILE A 121 -8.63 -12.95 15.17
CA ILE A 121 -7.48 -13.51 15.91
C ILE A 121 -6.19 -12.95 15.33
N ASP A 122 -6.01 -13.02 14.02
CA ASP A 122 -4.78 -12.61 13.35
C ASP A 122 -4.53 -11.10 13.48
N MET A 123 -5.58 -10.29 13.55
CA MET A 123 -5.47 -8.84 13.78
C MET A 123 -4.79 -8.48 15.12
N ASN A 124 -4.80 -9.40 16.09
CA ASN A 124 -4.15 -9.20 17.37
C ASN A 124 -2.66 -9.60 17.39
N ASN A 125 -2.11 -10.05 16.27
CA ASN A 125 -0.70 -10.39 16.18
C ASN A 125 0.15 -9.12 16.37
N PRO A 126 1.06 -9.09 17.39
CA PRO A 126 1.92 -7.93 17.64
C PRO A 126 2.79 -7.52 16.46
N GLU A 127 3.12 -8.43 15.55
CA GLU A 127 3.90 -8.14 14.35
C GLU A 127 3.21 -7.13 13.43
N ILE A 128 1.87 -7.10 13.40
CA ILE A 128 1.10 -6.14 12.61
C ILE A 128 1.31 -4.72 13.12
N GLU A 129 1.24 -4.52 14.44
CA GLU A 129 1.51 -3.21 15.03
C GLU A 129 2.96 -2.77 14.83
N GLN A 130 3.90 -3.71 14.93
CA GLN A 130 5.31 -3.46 14.66
C GLN A 130 5.52 -3.03 13.19
N GLN A 131 4.86 -3.68 12.24
CA GLN A 131 4.94 -3.30 10.83
C GLN A 131 4.35 -1.92 10.57
N LEU A 132 3.19 -1.60 11.14
CA LEU A 132 2.58 -0.27 11.01
C LEU A 132 3.47 0.82 11.66
N ALA A 133 4.06 0.54 12.80
CA ALA A 133 5.00 1.44 13.45
C ALA A 133 6.25 1.66 12.58
N LYS A 134 6.77 0.61 11.96
CA LYS A 134 7.92 0.68 11.05
C LYS A 134 7.61 1.51 9.81
N ASN A 135 6.45 1.28 9.19
CA ASN A 135 6.01 2.08 8.05
C ASN A 135 5.91 3.57 8.40
N ARG A 136 5.39 3.89 9.57
CA ARG A 136 5.30 5.26 10.08
C ARG A 136 6.67 5.88 10.33
N GLU A 137 7.60 5.12 10.90
CA GLU A 137 8.99 5.56 11.08
C GLU A 137 9.64 5.91 9.75
N ILE A 138 9.51 5.03 8.76
CA ILE A 138 10.05 5.23 7.41
C ILE A 138 9.42 6.48 6.77
N ALA A 139 8.11 6.62 6.84
CA ALA A 139 7.41 7.79 6.32
C ALA A 139 7.92 9.09 6.96
N LYS A 140 8.15 9.09 8.27
CA LYS A 140 8.72 10.23 9.00
C LYS A 140 10.14 10.56 8.51
N LEU A 141 10.98 9.54 8.33
CA LEU A 141 12.35 9.73 7.82
C LEU A 141 12.36 10.29 6.39
N LEU A 142 11.35 9.96 5.59
CA LEU A 142 11.16 10.44 4.22
C LEU A 142 10.41 11.77 4.15
N ASN A 143 9.99 12.33 5.30
CA ASN A 143 9.16 13.54 5.40
C ASN A 143 7.83 13.43 4.62
N LEU A 144 7.22 12.25 4.64
CA LEU A 144 5.89 12.05 4.05
C LEU A 144 4.82 12.60 4.99
N ASN A 145 4.02 13.54 4.51
CA ASN A 145 2.99 14.24 5.30
C ASN A 145 1.56 13.93 4.85
N GLY A 146 1.41 13.11 3.83
CA GLY A 146 0.10 12.78 3.27
C GLY A 146 0.15 11.55 2.40
N THR A 147 -1.02 11.17 1.90
CA THR A 147 -1.24 10.03 1.02
C THR A 147 -2.02 10.43 -0.23
N PRO A 148 -1.87 9.75 -1.37
CA PRO A 148 -0.84 8.74 -1.58
C PRO A 148 0.54 9.40 -1.72
N ALA A 149 1.59 8.63 -1.44
CA ALA A 149 2.96 9.00 -1.79
C ALA A 149 3.62 7.80 -2.46
N PHE A 150 4.25 8.04 -3.60
CA PHE A 150 4.94 6.99 -4.35
C PHE A 150 6.45 7.15 -4.22
N ILE A 151 7.14 6.03 -4.12
CA ILE A 151 8.60 5.98 -4.21
C ILE A 151 8.96 5.10 -5.40
N ILE A 152 9.64 5.68 -6.37
CA ILE A 152 10.04 5.01 -7.60
C ILE A 152 11.54 5.26 -7.78
N GLY A 153 12.33 4.19 -7.73
CA GLY A 153 13.76 4.33 -7.55
C GLY A 153 14.03 4.98 -6.18
N ASP A 154 14.79 6.04 -6.17
CA ASP A 154 15.08 6.80 -4.96
C ASP A 154 14.36 8.17 -4.94
N ILE A 155 13.32 8.33 -5.76
CA ILE A 155 12.58 9.58 -5.90
C ILE A 155 11.19 9.44 -5.28
N ILE A 156 10.80 10.47 -4.52
CA ILE A 156 9.49 10.58 -3.89
C ILE A 156 8.57 11.41 -4.79
N TYR A 157 7.41 10.86 -5.10
CA TYR A 157 6.35 11.53 -5.85
C TYR A 157 5.12 11.65 -4.95
N PRO A 158 4.86 12.81 -4.35
CA PRO A 158 3.68 13.01 -3.50
C PRO A 158 2.42 13.19 -4.35
N GLY A 159 1.30 12.72 -3.81
CA GLY A 159 -0.01 12.88 -4.42
C GLY A 159 -0.36 11.83 -5.47
N ALA A 160 -1.59 11.92 -5.98
CA ALA A 160 -2.10 11.00 -6.99
C ALA A 160 -1.43 11.25 -8.34
N LEU A 161 -0.81 10.22 -8.89
CA LEU A 161 -0.22 10.25 -10.22
C LEU A 161 -1.26 9.83 -11.26
N ASN A 162 -1.31 10.51 -12.40
CA ASN A 162 -2.07 10.02 -13.54
C ASN A 162 -1.24 8.98 -14.33
N LEU A 163 -1.93 8.23 -15.20
CA LEU A 163 -1.31 7.14 -15.96
C LEU A 163 -0.17 7.62 -16.86
N ASN A 164 -0.36 8.74 -17.56
CA ASN A 164 0.66 9.28 -18.45
C ASN A 164 1.93 9.70 -17.70
N LYS A 165 1.75 10.36 -16.55
CA LYS A 165 2.89 10.76 -15.70
C LYS A 165 3.62 9.55 -15.14
N LEU A 166 2.88 8.54 -14.70
CA LEU A 166 3.47 7.29 -14.19
C LEU A 166 4.27 6.57 -15.28
N LYS A 167 3.73 6.47 -16.49
CA LYS A 167 4.45 5.89 -17.65
C LYS A 167 5.73 6.67 -17.97
N GLU A 168 5.67 8.00 -17.93
CA GLU A 168 6.84 8.85 -18.15
C GLU A 168 7.93 8.61 -17.11
N ILE A 169 7.57 8.53 -15.83
CA ILE A 169 8.51 8.26 -14.74
C ILE A 169 9.18 6.89 -14.92
N ILE A 170 8.39 5.86 -15.24
CA ILE A 170 8.91 4.49 -15.47
C ILE A 170 9.87 4.49 -16.65
N LYS A 171 9.52 5.15 -17.74
CA LYS A 171 10.36 5.27 -18.93
C LYS A 171 11.70 5.93 -18.56
N GLN A 172 11.67 7.06 -17.87
CA GLN A 172 12.88 7.78 -17.45
C GLN A 172 13.76 6.92 -16.55
N PHE A 173 13.15 6.17 -15.62
CA PHE A 173 13.90 5.25 -14.77
C PHE A 173 14.63 4.18 -15.58
N ARG A 174 13.98 3.60 -16.58
CA ARG A 174 14.57 2.54 -17.42
C ARG A 174 15.65 3.04 -18.39
N GLU A 175 15.62 4.31 -18.74
CA GLU A 175 16.60 4.95 -19.61
C GLU A 175 17.81 5.52 -18.87
N SER A 176 17.76 5.56 -17.53
CA SER A 176 18.85 6.11 -16.70
C SER A 176 20.01 5.14 -16.47
#